data_d6a882ec605f0d90e5a9299aa1ef50e2
#
_entry.id   d6a882ec605f0d90e5a9299aa1ef50e2
#
_cell.length_a   1.000
_cell.length_b   1.000
_cell.length_c   1.000
_cell.angle_alpha   90.00
_cell.angle_beta   90.00
_cell.angle_gamma   90.00
#
_symmetry.space_group_name_H-M   'P 1'
#
loop_
_entity.id
_entity.type
_entity.pdbx_description
1 polymer ?
#
loop_
_entity_poly.entity_id
_entity_poly.type
_entity_poly.pdbx_seq_one_letter_code
_entity_poly.pdbx_strand_id
1 'polypeptide(L)'
;DIYDSNNINPFYGFYNSRAGFGASTSLGTKLLAYNDPRANRAFFTPIVDKKRSQVAANDPSLVPAPNGSPDQSTSKYGISAFVYAKTAPTLLMSYHELMFLKAEALCRLNRDAEDALKEAVVAGLLHAENSISIAIKELGSGLNTNSSEVITETSAGKYFDDVVKAKYAANPLQETMI
;
A
#
# COMPACT_ATOMS: atom_id res chain seq x y z
N ASP A 1 10.74 20.22 15.83
CA ASP A 1 10.05 19.36 14.85
C ASP A 1 9.90 20.14 13.54
N ILE A 2 10.43 19.61 12.43
CA ILE A 2 10.32 20.24 11.11
C ILE A 2 8.95 19.99 10.45
N TYR A 3 8.15 19.08 11.01
CA TYR A 3 6.83 18.72 10.49
C TYR A 3 5.74 19.50 11.24
N ASP A 4 5.65 20.77 10.94
CA ASP A 4 4.55 21.64 11.37
C ASP A 4 3.38 21.63 10.34
N SER A 5 2.37 22.45 10.54
CA SER A 5 1.21 22.53 9.65
C SER A 5 1.54 22.87 8.18
N ASN A 6 2.74 23.41 7.92
CA ASN A 6 3.17 23.82 6.58
C ASN A 6 4.06 22.75 5.89
N ASN A 7 4.61 21.81 6.66
CA ASN A 7 5.61 20.83 6.20
C ASN A 7 5.15 19.38 6.32
N ILE A 8 3.87 19.12 6.55
CA ILE A 8 3.31 17.77 6.58
C ILE A 8 3.07 17.25 5.16
N ASN A 9 3.04 15.92 5.04
CA ASN A 9 2.68 15.28 3.77
C ASN A 9 1.30 15.79 3.29
N PRO A 10 1.15 16.22 2.01
CA PRO A 10 -0.10 16.79 1.50
C PRO A 10 -1.31 15.85 1.60
N PHE A 11 -1.12 14.53 1.39
CA PHE A 11 -2.21 13.55 1.53
C PHE A 11 -2.67 13.42 2.98
N TYR A 12 -1.73 13.40 3.93
CA TYR A 12 -2.07 13.42 5.34
C TYR A 12 -2.78 14.72 5.73
N GLY A 13 -2.31 15.87 5.27
CA GLY A 13 -2.93 17.15 5.51
C GLY A 13 -4.36 17.22 4.97
N PHE A 14 -4.58 16.73 3.76
CA PHE A 14 -5.91 16.64 3.17
C PHE A 14 -6.82 15.67 3.94
N TYR A 15 -6.33 14.48 4.26
CA TYR A 15 -7.06 13.50 5.06
C TYR A 15 -7.48 14.07 6.42
N ASN A 16 -6.54 14.67 7.13
CA ASN A 16 -6.79 15.21 8.47
C ASN A 16 -7.75 16.40 8.49
N SER A 17 -7.76 17.22 7.43
CA SER A 17 -8.61 18.42 7.34
C SER A 17 -10.02 18.12 6.84
N ARG A 18 -10.20 17.12 5.98
CA ARG A 18 -11.47 16.88 5.28
C ARG A 18 -12.10 15.53 5.57
N ALA A 19 -11.34 14.67 6.22
CA ALA A 19 -11.84 13.37 6.63
C ALA A 19 -12.45 12.52 5.48
N GLY A 20 -12.02 12.74 4.23
CA GLY A 20 -12.70 12.24 3.04
C GLY A 20 -12.05 11.03 2.36
N PHE A 21 -11.01 10.42 2.95
CA PHE A 21 -10.38 9.24 2.39
C PHE A 21 -10.76 7.97 3.14
N GLY A 22 -11.12 6.94 2.39
CA GLY A 22 -11.27 5.59 2.90
C GLY A 22 -10.48 4.59 2.06
N ALA A 23 -10.14 3.45 2.63
CA ALA A 23 -9.57 2.35 1.87
C ALA A 23 -10.64 1.80 0.92
N SER A 24 -10.35 1.78 -0.39
CA SER A 24 -11.33 1.32 -1.37
C SER A 24 -11.47 -0.21 -1.39
N THR A 25 -12.66 -0.69 -1.66
CA THR A 25 -12.93 -2.11 -1.92
C THR A 25 -12.04 -2.65 -3.04
N SER A 26 -11.84 -1.87 -4.11
CA SER A 26 -11.03 -2.29 -5.26
C SER A 26 -9.58 -2.59 -4.90
N LEU A 27 -8.97 -1.77 -4.02
CA LEU A 27 -7.60 -2.02 -3.57
C LEU A 27 -7.52 -3.32 -2.78
N GLY A 28 -8.37 -3.50 -1.78
CA GLY A 28 -8.40 -4.72 -0.96
C GLY A 28 -8.60 -5.99 -1.79
N THR A 29 -9.56 -5.95 -2.73
CA THR A 29 -9.86 -7.08 -3.62
C THR A 29 -8.66 -7.45 -4.50
N LYS A 30 -7.95 -6.47 -5.06
CA LYS A 30 -6.75 -6.72 -5.86
C LYS A 30 -5.63 -7.37 -5.04
N LEU A 31 -5.33 -6.82 -3.86
CA LEU A 31 -4.29 -7.37 -3.00
C LEU A 31 -4.59 -8.81 -2.59
N LEU A 32 -5.84 -9.11 -2.25
CA LEU A 32 -6.27 -10.49 -1.92
C LEU A 32 -6.16 -11.45 -3.12
N ALA A 33 -6.57 -11.01 -4.31
CA ALA A 33 -6.48 -11.83 -5.53
C ALA A 33 -5.04 -12.21 -5.91
N TYR A 34 -4.07 -11.39 -5.50
CA TYR A 34 -2.64 -11.63 -5.73
C TYR A 34 -1.94 -12.28 -4.53
N ASN A 35 -2.64 -12.62 -3.44
CA ASN A 35 -2.01 -13.01 -2.17
C ASN A 35 -0.91 -12.03 -1.73
N ASP A 36 -1.13 -10.74 -1.99
CA ASP A 36 -0.15 -9.70 -1.75
C ASP A 36 0.05 -9.49 -0.24
N PRO A 37 1.29 -9.51 0.26
CA PRO A 37 1.56 -9.38 1.69
C PRO A 37 1.03 -8.06 2.29
N ARG A 38 0.86 -7.01 1.50
CA ARG A 38 0.25 -5.74 1.93
C ARG A 38 -1.21 -5.90 2.36
N ALA A 39 -1.91 -6.94 1.88
CA ALA A 39 -3.30 -7.21 2.25
C ALA A 39 -3.50 -7.41 3.76
N ASN A 40 -2.49 -7.91 4.46
CA ASN A 40 -2.54 -8.17 5.91
C ASN A 40 -2.00 -7.02 6.76
N ARG A 41 -1.43 -6.00 6.15
CA ARG A 41 -0.68 -4.96 6.87
C ARG A 41 -1.17 -3.54 6.64
N ALA A 42 -1.68 -3.25 5.45
CA ALA A 42 -1.88 -1.88 5.00
C ALA A 42 -3.22 -1.25 5.43
N PHE A 43 -4.08 -1.95 6.16
CA PHE A 43 -5.42 -1.48 6.46
C PHE A 43 -5.65 -1.27 7.95
N PHE A 44 -6.42 -0.22 8.26
CA PHE A 44 -6.83 0.14 9.61
C PHE A 44 -8.33 0.33 9.65
N THR A 45 -8.98 -0.13 10.73
CA THR A 45 -10.42 0.01 10.93
C THR A 45 -10.86 1.49 11.04
N PRO A 46 -12.16 1.79 10.94
CA PRO A 46 -12.70 3.07 11.40
C PRO A 46 -12.29 3.38 12.84
N ILE A 47 -12.32 4.67 13.22
CA ILE A 47 -12.02 5.06 14.59
C ILE A 47 -13.15 4.64 15.52
N VAL A 48 -12.83 3.84 16.55
CA VAL A 48 -13.71 3.51 17.66
C VAL A 48 -12.98 3.85 18.96
N ASP A 49 -13.60 4.64 19.82
CA ASP A 49 -13.01 5.07 21.10
C ASP A 49 -11.59 5.66 20.97
N LYS A 50 -11.39 6.49 19.97
CA LYS A 50 -10.11 7.12 19.62
C LYS A 50 -9.01 6.15 19.19
N LYS A 51 -9.37 4.90 18.88
CA LYS A 51 -8.44 3.87 18.42
C LYS A 51 -8.83 3.32 17.06
N ARG A 52 -7.83 2.79 16.37
CA ARG A 52 -7.97 1.95 15.19
C ARG A 52 -7.33 0.59 15.45
N SER A 53 -7.70 -0.41 14.67
CA SER A 53 -7.02 -1.71 14.66
C SER A 53 -6.43 -1.96 13.28
N GLN A 54 -5.21 -2.46 13.23
CA GLN A 54 -4.63 -2.98 12.00
C GLN A 54 -5.30 -4.31 11.69
N VAL A 55 -5.80 -4.46 10.47
CA VAL A 55 -6.59 -5.63 10.05
C VAL A 55 -6.22 -6.06 8.64
N ALA A 56 -6.57 -7.28 8.29
CA ALA A 56 -6.46 -7.76 6.92
C ALA A 56 -7.54 -7.13 6.03
N ALA A 57 -7.29 -7.13 4.72
CA ALA A 57 -8.20 -6.57 3.73
C ALA A 57 -9.59 -7.25 3.68
N ASN A 58 -9.68 -8.51 4.12
CA ASN A 58 -10.91 -9.29 4.21
C ASN A 58 -11.53 -9.33 5.61
N ASP A 59 -10.97 -8.60 6.57
CA ASP A 59 -11.51 -8.54 7.93
C ASP A 59 -12.87 -7.84 7.93
N PRO A 60 -13.91 -8.42 8.55
CA PRO A 60 -15.25 -7.85 8.58
C PRO A 60 -15.35 -6.54 9.37
N SER A 61 -14.39 -6.23 10.22
CA SER A 61 -14.32 -4.94 10.92
C SER A 61 -13.76 -3.80 10.06
N LEU A 62 -13.15 -4.11 8.92
CA LEU A 62 -12.76 -3.13 7.92
C LEU A 62 -13.98 -2.73 7.11
N VAL A 63 -14.42 -1.48 7.22
CA VAL A 63 -15.50 -0.93 6.39
C VAL A 63 -14.85 -0.22 5.20
N PRO A 64 -14.84 -0.82 4.01
CA PRO A 64 -14.23 -0.19 2.84
C PRO A 64 -15.12 0.93 2.30
N ALA A 65 -14.50 1.96 1.75
CA ALA A 65 -15.20 3.05 1.10
C ALA A 65 -15.63 2.64 -0.32
N PRO A 66 -16.91 2.80 -0.68
CA PRO A 66 -17.37 2.61 -2.06
C PRO A 66 -16.75 3.68 -2.97
N ASN A 67 -16.29 3.28 -4.15
CA ASN A 67 -15.77 4.23 -5.13
C ASN A 67 -16.86 5.21 -5.58
N GLY A 68 -16.55 6.50 -5.60
CA GLY A 68 -17.46 7.55 -6.07
C GLY A 68 -18.62 7.88 -5.11
N SER A 69 -18.62 7.37 -3.87
CA SER A 69 -19.63 7.71 -2.88
C SER A 69 -19.46 9.15 -2.39
N PRO A 70 -20.53 9.93 -2.26
CA PRO A 70 -20.50 11.25 -1.67
C PRO A 70 -20.37 11.23 -0.13
N ASP A 71 -20.53 10.06 0.50
CA ASP A 71 -20.38 9.89 1.95
C ASP A 71 -18.91 9.98 2.33
N GLN A 72 -18.56 10.99 3.11
CA GLN A 72 -17.18 11.34 3.46
C GLN A 72 -16.90 11.20 4.97
N SER A 73 -17.64 10.38 5.69
CA SER A 73 -17.42 10.19 7.12
C SER A 73 -16.19 9.33 7.41
N THR A 74 -15.14 9.93 8.02
CA THR A 74 -13.93 9.18 8.45
C THR A 74 -14.17 8.23 9.59
N SER A 75 -15.19 8.47 10.39
CA SER A 75 -15.57 7.55 11.48
C SER A 75 -16.25 6.29 10.94
N LYS A 76 -16.71 6.32 9.69
CA LYS A 76 -17.41 5.20 9.07
C LYS A 76 -16.47 4.25 8.34
N TYR A 77 -15.44 4.79 7.68
CA TYR A 77 -14.59 3.98 6.81
C TYR A 77 -13.21 3.70 7.41
N GLY A 78 -12.69 2.52 7.11
CA GLY A 78 -11.30 2.20 7.33
C GLY A 78 -10.39 3.01 6.41
N ILE A 79 -9.13 3.07 6.75
CA ILE A 79 -8.10 3.75 5.93
C ILE A 79 -6.98 2.78 5.57
N SER A 80 -6.19 3.16 4.56
CA SER A 80 -4.91 2.51 4.31
C SER A 80 -3.75 3.30 4.94
N ALA A 81 -2.66 2.60 5.26
CA ALA A 81 -1.43 3.20 5.76
C ALA A 81 -0.84 4.25 4.80
N PHE A 82 -1.11 4.12 3.51
CA PHE A 82 -0.55 5.00 2.47
C PHE A 82 -1.00 6.47 2.57
N VAL A 83 -2.08 6.76 3.27
CA VAL A 83 -2.58 8.13 3.45
C VAL A 83 -2.42 8.64 4.89
N TYR A 84 -1.92 7.79 5.81
CA TYR A 84 -1.87 8.14 7.24
C TYR A 84 -0.45 8.42 7.74
N ALA A 85 0.45 8.84 6.95
CA ALA A 85 1.80 9.15 7.40
C ALA A 85 2.09 10.65 7.26
N LYS A 86 2.08 11.38 8.37
CA LYS A 86 2.40 12.81 8.45
C LYS A 86 3.79 13.11 7.86
N THR A 87 4.75 12.21 8.13
CA THR A 87 6.14 12.35 7.74
C THR A 87 6.51 11.55 6.49
N ALA A 88 5.52 10.97 5.79
CA ALA A 88 5.78 10.24 4.55
C ALA A 88 6.40 11.16 3.49
N PRO A 89 7.45 10.73 2.79
CA PRO A 89 8.04 11.52 1.72
C PRO A 89 7.07 11.71 0.55
N THR A 90 7.07 12.89 -0.04
CA THR A 90 6.42 13.15 -1.32
C THR A 90 7.36 12.71 -2.43
N LEU A 91 7.03 11.63 -3.11
CA LEU A 91 7.84 11.11 -4.21
C LEU A 91 7.58 11.90 -5.48
N LEU A 92 8.64 12.39 -6.12
CA LEU A 92 8.57 12.92 -7.49
C LEU A 92 8.70 11.79 -8.51
N MET A 93 9.55 10.82 -8.23
CA MET A 93 9.70 9.55 -8.93
C MET A 93 10.29 8.54 -7.94
N SER A 94 9.73 7.35 -7.88
CA SER A 94 10.25 6.31 -7.02
C SER A 94 11.14 5.34 -7.78
N TYR A 95 12.04 4.66 -7.06
CA TYR A 95 12.89 3.64 -7.66
C TYR A 95 12.07 2.48 -8.23
N HIS A 96 11.07 2.01 -7.50
CA HIS A 96 10.20 0.92 -7.98
C HIS A 96 9.42 1.32 -9.24
N GLU A 97 8.93 2.56 -9.33
CA GLU A 97 8.27 3.08 -10.53
C GLU A 97 9.21 3.06 -11.74
N LEU A 98 10.46 3.53 -11.57
CA LEU A 98 11.47 3.45 -12.62
C LEU A 98 11.74 2.01 -13.06
N MET A 99 11.79 1.05 -12.12
CA MET A 99 12.03 -0.36 -12.44
C MET A 99 10.84 -1.01 -13.13
N PHE A 100 9.59 -0.65 -12.80
CA PHE A 100 8.40 -1.07 -13.56
C PHE A 100 8.44 -0.54 -14.99
N LEU A 101 8.77 0.74 -15.19
CA LEU A 101 8.95 1.32 -16.53
C LEU A 101 10.05 0.61 -17.34
N LYS A 102 11.16 0.25 -16.68
CA LYS A 102 12.23 -0.53 -17.32
C LYS A 102 11.74 -1.91 -17.73
N ALA A 103 11.02 -2.60 -16.87
CA ALA A 103 10.46 -3.93 -17.17
C ALA A 103 9.47 -3.87 -18.32
N GLU A 104 8.56 -2.89 -18.33
CA GLU A 104 7.63 -2.66 -19.44
C GLU A 104 8.37 -2.40 -20.76
N ALA A 105 9.37 -1.52 -20.75
CA ALA A 105 10.17 -1.21 -21.93
C ALA A 105 10.90 -2.45 -22.50
N LEU A 106 11.46 -3.30 -21.63
CA LEU A 106 12.08 -4.56 -22.04
C LEU A 106 11.06 -5.49 -22.70
N CYS A 107 9.87 -5.68 -22.10
CA CYS A 107 8.80 -6.48 -22.71
C CYS A 107 8.36 -5.94 -24.08
N ARG A 108 8.21 -4.63 -24.25
CA ARG A 108 7.86 -4.00 -25.53
C ARG A 108 8.93 -4.18 -26.59
N LEU A 109 10.18 -4.34 -26.19
CA LEU A 109 11.32 -4.65 -27.07
C LEU A 109 11.50 -6.16 -27.29
N ASN A 110 10.56 -7.00 -26.84
CA ASN A 110 10.66 -8.47 -26.88
C ASN A 110 11.93 -9.01 -26.19
N ARG A 111 12.34 -8.37 -25.10
CA ARG A 111 13.45 -8.79 -24.25
C ARG A 111 12.92 -9.31 -22.93
N ASP A 112 13.67 -10.20 -22.29
CA ASP A 112 13.35 -10.67 -20.95
C ASP A 112 13.40 -9.51 -19.95
N ALA A 113 12.36 -9.42 -19.12
CA ALA A 113 12.19 -8.39 -18.10
C ALA A 113 12.04 -8.98 -16.68
N GLU A 114 12.22 -10.30 -16.49
CA GLU A 114 11.98 -10.96 -15.20
C GLU A 114 12.76 -10.30 -14.08
N ASP A 115 14.06 -10.07 -14.26
CA ASP A 115 14.90 -9.47 -13.23
C ASP A 115 14.47 -8.04 -12.91
N ALA A 116 14.17 -7.23 -13.92
CA ALA A 116 13.71 -5.86 -13.72
C ALA A 116 12.36 -5.80 -13.01
N LEU A 117 11.44 -6.71 -13.34
CA LEU A 117 10.15 -6.83 -12.67
C LEU A 117 10.31 -7.29 -11.23
N LYS A 118 11.19 -8.27 -10.96
CA LYS A 118 11.49 -8.72 -9.60
C LYS A 118 12.01 -7.56 -8.74
N GLU A 119 12.95 -6.80 -9.27
CA GLU A 119 13.50 -5.64 -8.60
C GLU A 119 12.43 -4.58 -8.32
N ALA A 120 11.53 -4.32 -9.28
CA ALA A 120 10.41 -3.40 -9.13
C ALA A 120 9.46 -3.83 -8.01
N VAL A 121 9.05 -5.10 -8.00
CA VAL A 121 8.12 -5.67 -7.00
C VAL A 121 8.73 -5.63 -5.61
N VAL A 122 9.98 -6.07 -5.46
CA VAL A 122 10.68 -6.05 -4.17
C VAL A 122 10.81 -4.63 -3.64
N ALA A 123 11.28 -3.69 -4.47
CA ALA A 123 11.42 -2.29 -4.06
C ALA A 123 10.06 -1.65 -3.72
N GLY A 124 9.00 -1.97 -4.47
CA GLY A 124 7.65 -1.48 -4.21
C GLY A 124 7.08 -1.99 -2.88
N LEU A 125 7.29 -3.27 -2.57
CA LEU A 125 6.85 -3.86 -1.30
C LEU A 125 7.61 -3.28 -0.10
N LEU A 126 8.91 -3.08 -0.22
CA LEU A 126 9.73 -2.45 0.83
C LEU A 126 9.33 -0.98 1.04
N HIS A 127 9.05 -0.25 -0.05
CA HIS A 127 8.54 1.12 0.05
C HIS A 127 7.18 1.17 0.75
N ALA A 128 6.27 0.25 0.41
CA ALA A 128 4.97 0.13 1.08
C ALA A 128 5.12 -0.17 2.57
N GLU A 129 5.99 -1.12 2.94
CA GLU A 129 6.26 -1.45 4.34
C GLU A 129 6.82 -0.25 5.12
N ASN A 130 7.71 0.52 4.51
CA ASN A 130 8.21 1.75 5.15
C ASN A 130 7.06 2.72 5.45
N SER A 131 6.12 2.92 4.53
CA SER A 131 4.94 3.76 4.73
C SER A 131 4.01 3.21 5.83
N ILE A 132 3.82 1.88 5.86
CA ILE A 132 3.06 1.19 6.92
C ILE A 132 3.72 1.40 8.29
N SER A 133 5.02 1.20 8.37
CA SER A 133 5.79 1.37 9.61
C SER A 133 5.74 2.81 10.13
N ILE A 134 5.80 3.81 9.25
CA ILE A 134 5.63 5.22 9.62
C ILE A 134 4.22 5.46 10.16
N ALA A 135 3.18 4.95 9.50
CA ALA A 135 1.80 5.11 9.94
C ALA A 135 1.55 4.46 11.31
N ILE A 136 2.07 3.26 11.53
CA ILE A 136 2.01 2.56 12.82
C ILE A 136 2.67 3.40 13.92
N LYS A 137 3.86 3.92 13.65
CA LYS A 137 4.59 4.76 14.60
C LYS A 137 3.83 6.06 14.93
N GLU A 138 3.24 6.71 13.94
CA GLU A 138 2.51 7.96 14.12
C GLU A 138 1.17 7.77 14.83
N LEU A 139 0.47 6.67 14.59
CA LEU A 139 -0.75 6.31 15.32
C LEU A 139 -0.45 5.94 16.77
N GLY A 140 0.71 5.36 17.06
CA GLY A 140 1.19 5.06 18.40
C GLY A 140 0.14 4.30 19.24
N SER A 141 -0.17 4.81 20.44
CA SER A 141 -1.16 4.21 21.36
C SER A 141 -2.62 4.24 20.84
N GLY A 142 -2.88 4.97 19.76
CA GLY A 142 -4.17 4.98 19.06
C GLY A 142 -4.36 3.81 18.09
N LEU A 143 -3.39 2.89 17.99
CA LEU A 143 -3.45 1.73 17.11
C LEU A 143 -3.23 0.42 17.87
N ASN A 144 -4.14 -0.53 17.65
CA ASN A 144 -3.91 -1.94 17.99
C ASN A 144 -3.32 -2.64 16.75
N THR A 145 -2.09 -3.11 16.82
CA THR A 145 -1.43 -3.85 15.74
C THR A 145 -1.89 -5.30 15.70
N ASN A 146 -1.97 -5.88 14.50
CA ASN A 146 -2.15 -7.32 14.32
C ASN A 146 -0.82 -8.07 14.38
N SER A 147 -0.87 -9.40 14.23
CA SER A 147 0.31 -10.28 14.24
C SER A 147 0.95 -10.48 12.86
N SER A 148 0.60 -9.66 11.87
CA SER A 148 1.18 -9.78 10.53
C SER A 148 2.68 -9.50 10.54
N GLU A 149 3.43 -10.30 9.78
CA GLU A 149 4.87 -10.15 9.69
C GLU A 149 5.25 -8.93 8.84
N VAL A 150 6.32 -8.26 9.25
CA VAL A 150 6.93 -7.15 8.51
C VAL A 150 7.42 -7.65 7.15
N ILE A 151 7.16 -6.89 6.10
CA ILE A 151 7.64 -7.22 4.75
C ILE A 151 9.13 -6.91 4.67
N THR A 152 9.93 -7.97 4.51
CA THR A 152 11.39 -7.89 4.35
C THR A 152 11.78 -8.12 2.89
N GLU A 153 13.03 -7.81 2.54
CA GLU A 153 13.55 -8.11 1.20
C GLU A 153 13.43 -9.60 0.87
N THR A 154 13.72 -10.47 1.84
CA THR A 154 13.58 -11.93 1.67
C THR A 154 12.14 -12.34 1.42
N SER A 155 11.17 -11.84 2.20
CA SER A 155 9.76 -12.18 2.02
C SER A 155 9.18 -11.58 0.73
N ALA A 156 9.62 -10.39 0.34
CA ALA A 156 9.25 -9.76 -0.92
C ALA A 156 9.79 -10.53 -2.14
N GLY A 157 11.06 -10.97 -2.08
CA GLY A 157 11.65 -11.83 -3.10
C GLY A 157 10.93 -13.16 -3.22
N LYS A 158 10.61 -13.79 -2.09
CA LYS A 158 9.81 -15.03 -2.07
C LYS A 158 8.42 -14.84 -2.67
N TYR A 159 7.74 -13.74 -2.35
CA TYR A 159 6.45 -13.40 -2.95
C TYR A 159 6.54 -13.30 -4.48
N PHE A 160 7.58 -12.66 -5.00
CA PHE A 160 7.80 -12.62 -6.44
C PHE A 160 7.93 -14.03 -7.01
N ASP A 161 8.81 -14.85 -6.45
CA ASP A 161 9.09 -16.21 -6.97
C ASP A 161 7.86 -17.14 -6.89
N ASP A 162 7.06 -17.03 -5.82
CA ASP A 162 5.90 -17.92 -5.60
C ASP A 162 4.64 -17.46 -6.37
N VAL A 163 4.47 -16.17 -6.62
CA VAL A 163 3.21 -15.61 -7.15
C VAL A 163 3.38 -14.86 -8.46
N VAL A 164 4.27 -13.86 -8.49
CA VAL A 164 4.37 -12.93 -9.63
C VAL A 164 5.01 -13.59 -10.83
N LYS A 165 6.07 -14.38 -10.62
CA LYS A 165 6.83 -15.03 -11.69
C LYS A 165 5.96 -15.90 -12.60
N ALA A 166 5.04 -16.68 -12.04
CA ALA A 166 4.14 -17.52 -12.86
C ALA A 166 3.16 -16.69 -13.70
N LYS A 167 2.69 -15.55 -13.17
CA LYS A 167 1.83 -14.61 -13.89
C LYS A 167 2.61 -13.89 -15.00
N TYR A 168 3.83 -13.46 -14.71
CA TYR A 168 4.74 -12.89 -15.71
C TYR A 168 5.01 -13.87 -16.86
N ALA A 169 5.31 -15.12 -16.57
CA ALA A 169 5.52 -16.14 -17.59
C ALA A 169 4.29 -16.35 -18.49
N ALA A 170 3.08 -16.22 -17.93
CA ALA A 170 1.83 -16.35 -18.68
C ALA A 170 1.52 -15.13 -19.55
N ASN A 171 1.79 -13.92 -19.10
CA ASN A 171 1.54 -12.67 -19.82
C ASN A 171 2.52 -11.55 -19.41
N PRO A 172 3.73 -11.55 -19.98
CA PRO A 172 4.80 -10.66 -19.53
C PRO A 172 4.43 -9.18 -19.53
N LEU A 173 3.90 -8.67 -20.63
CA LEU A 173 3.58 -7.25 -20.75
C LEU A 173 2.48 -6.82 -19.78
N GLN A 174 1.44 -7.62 -19.59
CA GLN A 174 0.37 -7.30 -18.65
C GLN A 174 0.88 -7.22 -17.22
N GLU A 175 1.75 -8.14 -16.83
CA GLU A 175 2.26 -8.20 -15.45
C GLU A 175 3.21 -7.04 -15.12
N THR A 176 3.88 -6.45 -16.12
CA THR A 176 4.69 -5.24 -15.90
C THR A 176 3.88 -3.95 -15.76
N MET A 177 2.56 -3.99 -16.06
CA MET A 177 1.66 -2.81 -16.01
C MET A 177 0.67 -2.85 -14.82
N ILE A 178 0.66 -3.91 -14.03
CA ILE A 178 -0.24 -4.08 -12.88
C ILE A 178 0.38 -3.56 -11.59
#